data_23f7db5c50894d00a0918ecab89b766d
#
_entry.id   23f7db5c50894d00a0918ecab89b766d
#
_cell.length_a   1.000
_cell.length_b   1.000
_cell.length_c   1.000
_cell.angle_alpha   90.00
_cell.angle_beta   90.00
_cell.angle_gamma   90.00
#
_symmetry.space_group_name_H-M   'P 1'
#
loop_
_entity.id
_entity.type
_entity.pdbx_description
1 polymer ?
#
loop_
_entity_poly.entity_id
_entity_poly.type
_entity_poly.pdbx_seq_one_letter_code
_entity_poly.pdbx_strand_id
1 'polypeptide(L)'
;MAKKQKYYVVWKGVSPGVYHSWTDCQLQIKGYEGALYKSFDTREEAEQAFASSAFHYVGKNAVKKEETPRQLPENFDMNCLAVDAACSGNPGPGGWGAVLRYNGHEKEISGGEANTTNNRMELSAVINALAMLKEPCKVTLYSDSQYVCNALKLGWAKKWKANNWMRNKKEKALNPELWDRLLTLYDTHEVEIVWVKGHAGHPENERCDRLAVAAAKQFA
;
A
#
# COMPACT_ATOMS: atom_id res chain seq x y z
N MET A 1 -12.95 38.20 -11.28
CA MET A 1 -11.98 37.08 -11.19
C MET A 1 -12.39 36.05 -12.21
N ALA A 2 -11.54 35.72 -13.18
CA ALA A 2 -11.82 34.68 -14.17
C ALA A 2 -11.91 33.30 -13.46
N LYS A 3 -12.98 32.54 -13.69
CA LYS A 3 -13.11 31.15 -13.19
C LYS A 3 -11.97 30.34 -13.83
N LYS A 4 -11.13 29.72 -12.99
CA LYS A 4 -10.06 28.82 -13.45
C LYS A 4 -10.70 27.63 -14.17
N GLN A 5 -10.22 27.34 -15.39
CA GLN A 5 -10.68 26.18 -16.18
C GLN A 5 -10.40 24.90 -15.38
N LYS A 6 -11.36 23.98 -15.33
CA LYS A 6 -11.20 22.66 -14.73
C LYS A 6 -11.46 21.55 -15.75
N TYR A 7 -10.84 20.41 -15.53
CA TYR A 7 -11.00 19.19 -16.31
C TYR A 7 -11.63 18.12 -15.43
N TYR A 8 -12.47 17.28 -16.01
CA TYR A 8 -13.25 16.29 -15.27
C TYR A 8 -13.01 14.91 -15.86
N VAL A 9 -12.65 13.96 -15.00
CA VAL A 9 -12.48 12.55 -15.38
C VAL A 9 -13.68 11.77 -14.93
N VAL A 10 -14.24 10.98 -15.82
CA VAL A 10 -15.28 9.99 -15.53
C VAL A 10 -14.69 8.60 -15.78
N TRP A 11 -14.48 7.83 -14.73
CA TRP A 11 -14.04 6.43 -14.84
C TRP A 11 -15.22 5.47 -14.99
N LYS A 12 -16.36 5.81 -14.35
CA LYS A 12 -17.58 5.03 -14.41
C LYS A 12 -18.77 5.96 -14.60
N GLY A 13 -19.45 5.81 -15.71
CA GLY A 13 -20.56 6.64 -16.19
C GLY A 13 -21.07 6.12 -17.53
N VAL A 14 -21.95 6.87 -18.17
CA VAL A 14 -22.50 6.53 -19.51
C VAL A 14 -21.36 6.41 -20.53
N SER A 15 -20.44 7.36 -20.53
CA SER A 15 -19.22 7.33 -21.33
C SER A 15 -18.02 7.69 -20.47
N PRO A 16 -17.10 6.76 -20.13
CA PRO A 16 -15.84 7.09 -19.45
C PRO A 16 -14.94 7.96 -20.33
N GLY A 17 -14.25 8.94 -19.73
CA GLY A 17 -13.38 9.86 -20.46
C GLY A 17 -12.98 11.10 -19.70
N VAL A 18 -12.24 11.99 -20.36
CA VAL A 18 -11.81 13.29 -19.85
C VAL A 18 -12.67 14.40 -20.50
N TYR A 19 -13.29 15.24 -19.68
CA TYR A 19 -14.23 16.28 -20.10
C TYR A 19 -13.72 17.67 -19.73
N HIS A 20 -13.94 18.63 -20.63
CA HIS A 20 -13.47 20.02 -20.46
C HIS A 20 -14.48 20.93 -19.76
N SER A 21 -15.71 20.44 -19.53
CA SER A 21 -16.73 21.19 -18.84
C SER A 21 -17.47 20.32 -17.81
N TRP A 22 -17.98 20.98 -16.77
CA TRP A 22 -18.84 20.33 -15.80
C TRP A 22 -20.14 19.80 -16.43
N THR A 23 -20.69 20.55 -17.38
CA THR A 23 -21.92 20.17 -18.07
C THR A 23 -21.78 18.84 -18.79
N ASP A 24 -20.68 18.67 -19.55
CA ASP A 24 -20.42 17.44 -20.29
C ASP A 24 -20.16 16.25 -19.33
N CYS A 25 -19.39 16.49 -18.25
CA CYS A 25 -19.18 15.50 -17.21
C CYS A 25 -20.51 15.08 -16.56
N GLN A 26 -21.37 16.05 -16.23
CA GLN A 26 -22.66 15.82 -15.59
C GLN A 26 -23.59 14.96 -16.44
N LEU A 27 -23.58 15.11 -17.76
CA LEU A 27 -24.35 14.26 -18.69
C LEU A 27 -23.93 12.78 -18.60
N GLN A 28 -22.68 12.51 -18.25
CA GLN A 28 -22.17 11.15 -18.17
C GLN A 28 -22.45 10.47 -16.82
N ILE A 29 -22.71 11.23 -15.78
CA ILE A 29 -22.86 10.71 -14.40
C ILE A 29 -24.27 10.82 -13.85
N LYS A 30 -25.09 11.70 -14.41
CA LYS A 30 -26.45 11.95 -13.93
C LYS A 30 -27.33 10.71 -14.16
N GLY A 31 -27.87 10.16 -13.06
CA GLY A 31 -28.70 8.96 -13.08
C GLY A 31 -27.94 7.65 -13.28
N TYR A 32 -26.60 7.68 -13.33
CA TYR A 32 -25.80 6.46 -13.45
C TYR A 32 -25.41 5.97 -12.05
N GLU A 33 -25.91 4.79 -11.67
CA GLU A 33 -25.67 4.21 -10.34
C GLU A 33 -24.20 3.82 -10.16
N GLY A 34 -23.57 4.33 -9.09
CA GLY A 34 -22.18 4.09 -8.79
C GLY A 34 -21.20 4.82 -9.70
N ALA A 35 -21.60 5.98 -10.27
CA ALA A 35 -20.72 6.82 -11.05
C ALA A 35 -19.43 7.21 -10.28
N LEU A 36 -18.28 7.14 -10.95
CA LEU A 36 -16.97 7.53 -10.40
C LEU A 36 -16.37 8.63 -11.25
N TYR A 37 -16.17 9.80 -10.65
CA TYR A 37 -15.63 10.98 -11.33
C TYR A 37 -14.86 11.90 -10.38
N LYS A 38 -13.98 12.76 -10.93
CA LYS A 38 -13.23 13.78 -10.17
C LYS A 38 -12.81 14.92 -11.08
N SER A 39 -12.65 16.15 -10.50
CA SER A 39 -12.12 17.33 -11.20
C SER A 39 -10.63 17.52 -10.94
N PHE A 40 -9.91 18.06 -11.93
CA PHE A 40 -8.48 18.36 -11.92
C PHE A 40 -8.26 19.79 -12.41
N ASP A 41 -7.12 20.38 -12.04
CA ASP A 41 -6.78 21.76 -12.38
C ASP A 41 -6.07 21.89 -13.74
N THR A 42 -5.47 20.78 -14.23
CA THR A 42 -4.81 20.73 -15.54
C THR A 42 -5.31 19.54 -16.36
N ARG A 43 -5.13 19.64 -17.68
CA ARG A 43 -5.50 18.59 -18.63
C ARG A 43 -4.60 17.36 -18.47
N GLU A 44 -3.31 17.60 -18.26
CA GLU A 44 -2.29 16.58 -18.09
C GLU A 44 -2.59 15.71 -16.87
N GLU A 45 -2.95 16.33 -15.74
CA GLU A 45 -3.37 15.61 -14.53
C GLU A 45 -4.63 14.77 -14.77
N ALA A 46 -5.60 15.28 -15.51
CA ALA A 46 -6.82 14.56 -15.84
C ALA A 46 -6.57 13.37 -16.76
N GLU A 47 -5.71 13.52 -17.77
CA GLU A 47 -5.34 12.43 -18.69
C GLU A 47 -4.54 11.32 -17.97
N GLN A 48 -3.60 11.69 -17.11
CA GLN A 48 -2.86 10.75 -16.25
C GLN A 48 -3.81 10.02 -15.29
N ALA A 49 -4.74 10.75 -14.70
CA ALA A 49 -5.73 10.17 -13.79
C ALA A 49 -6.67 9.21 -14.52
N PHE A 50 -7.09 9.53 -15.74
CA PHE A 50 -7.94 8.66 -16.54
C PHE A 50 -7.23 7.36 -16.95
N ALA A 51 -5.93 7.44 -17.27
CA ALA A 51 -5.10 6.26 -17.56
C ALA A 51 -4.85 5.38 -16.31
N SER A 52 -5.13 5.91 -15.12
CA SER A 52 -4.97 5.23 -13.84
C SER A 52 -6.30 4.71 -13.30
N SER A 53 -6.26 3.85 -12.28
CA SER A 53 -7.49 3.37 -11.62
C SER A 53 -8.19 4.50 -10.86
N ALA A 54 -9.53 4.58 -10.97
CA ALA A 54 -10.39 5.48 -10.18
C ALA A 54 -10.15 5.37 -8.67
N PHE A 55 -9.70 4.20 -8.20
CA PHE A 55 -9.41 3.93 -6.79
C PHE A 55 -8.40 4.91 -6.18
N HIS A 56 -7.44 5.40 -6.96
CA HIS A 56 -6.44 6.37 -6.51
C HIS A 56 -7.00 7.78 -6.31
N TYR A 57 -8.16 8.09 -6.90
CA TYR A 57 -8.66 9.46 -7.00
C TYR A 57 -10.05 9.66 -6.39
N VAL A 58 -10.87 8.62 -6.27
CA VAL A 58 -12.27 8.71 -5.86
C VAL A 58 -12.52 7.84 -4.62
N GLY A 59 -13.13 8.45 -3.60
CA GLY A 59 -13.47 7.82 -2.33
C GLY A 59 -12.93 8.59 -1.12
N LYS A 60 -13.28 8.16 0.11
CA LYS A 60 -12.77 8.76 1.37
C LYS A 60 -11.25 8.61 1.56
N ASN A 61 -10.61 7.85 0.69
CA ASN A 61 -9.17 7.61 0.62
C ASN A 61 -8.49 8.37 -0.52
N ALA A 62 -9.12 9.42 -1.08
CA ALA A 62 -8.43 10.32 -2.00
C ALA A 62 -7.21 10.89 -1.27
N VAL A 63 -6.05 10.40 -1.66
CA VAL A 63 -4.75 10.71 -1.05
C VAL A 63 -4.55 12.21 -1.07
N LYS A 64 -4.49 12.82 0.11
CA LYS A 64 -3.91 14.16 0.26
C LYS A 64 -2.45 14.05 -0.13
N LYS A 65 -2.05 14.85 -1.16
CA LYS A 65 -0.66 15.00 -1.63
C LYS A 65 0.17 13.72 -1.49
N GLU A 66 0.52 13.14 -2.64
CA GLU A 66 1.59 12.15 -2.74
C GLU A 66 2.79 12.62 -1.92
N GLU A 67 3.12 11.87 -0.85
CA GLU A 67 4.50 11.91 -0.40
C GLU A 67 5.31 11.38 -1.58
N THR A 68 6.13 12.23 -2.16
CA THR A 68 7.09 11.81 -3.18
C THR A 68 7.84 10.62 -2.61
N PRO A 69 7.90 9.47 -3.32
CA PRO A 69 8.67 8.33 -2.84
C PRO A 69 10.05 8.83 -2.47
N ARG A 70 10.44 8.67 -1.21
CA ARG A 70 11.83 8.95 -0.85
C ARG A 70 12.68 8.00 -1.67
N GLN A 71 13.53 8.53 -2.53
CA GLN A 71 14.61 7.74 -3.11
C GLN A 71 15.37 7.16 -1.92
N LEU A 72 15.59 5.84 -1.93
CA LEU A 72 16.45 5.22 -0.94
C LEU A 72 17.77 5.96 -0.96
N PRO A 73 18.31 6.39 0.19
CA PRO A 73 19.64 6.98 0.22
C PRO A 73 20.61 5.96 -0.39
N GLU A 74 21.58 6.43 -1.16
CA GLU A 74 22.65 5.59 -1.76
C GLU A 74 23.40 4.77 -0.69
N ASN A 75 23.35 5.22 0.56
CA ASN A 75 23.77 4.48 1.74
C ASN A 75 22.51 3.98 2.48
N PHE A 76 22.12 2.74 2.22
CA PHE A 76 21.18 2.01 3.05
C PHE A 76 21.61 2.09 4.52
N ASP A 77 20.69 2.49 5.38
CA ASP A 77 20.94 2.46 6.83
C ASP A 77 21.43 1.05 7.21
N MET A 78 22.54 0.97 7.94
CA MET A 78 23.23 -0.28 8.27
C MET A 78 22.32 -1.30 8.98
N ASN A 79 21.16 -0.84 9.48
CA ASN A 79 20.16 -1.63 10.21
C ASN A 79 18.80 -1.39 9.59
N CYS A 80 18.41 -2.19 8.60
CA CYS A 80 17.13 -2.04 7.93
C CYS A 80 16.46 -3.38 7.62
N LEU A 81 15.15 -3.30 7.46
CA LEU A 81 14.29 -4.36 6.93
C LEU A 81 13.66 -3.88 5.62
N ALA A 82 13.80 -4.64 4.56
CA ALA A 82 13.01 -4.47 3.34
C ALA A 82 12.04 -5.64 3.23
N VAL A 83 10.79 -5.37 2.84
CA VAL A 83 9.75 -6.38 2.73
C VAL A 83 8.89 -6.15 1.50
N ASP A 84 8.40 -7.25 0.92
CA ASP A 84 7.46 -7.25 -0.19
C ASP A 84 6.58 -8.50 -0.18
N ALA A 85 5.49 -8.50 -0.95
CA ALA A 85 4.55 -9.60 -1.06
C ALA A 85 4.03 -9.77 -2.48
N ALA A 86 3.70 -11.00 -2.84
CA ALA A 86 3.06 -11.35 -4.11
C ALA A 86 1.91 -12.31 -3.88
N CYS A 87 0.82 -12.16 -4.64
CA CYS A 87 -0.32 -13.07 -4.59
C CYS A 87 -0.85 -13.33 -6.00
N SER A 88 -0.97 -14.60 -6.37
CA SER A 88 -1.52 -15.02 -7.66
C SER A 88 -3.02 -15.27 -7.50
N GLY A 89 -3.80 -14.22 -7.70
CA GLY A 89 -5.21 -14.16 -7.32
C GLY A 89 -5.42 -13.48 -5.97
N ASN A 90 -6.69 -13.16 -5.60
CA ASN A 90 -6.98 -12.48 -4.34
C ASN A 90 -8.41 -12.83 -3.85
N PRO A 91 -8.60 -14.01 -3.19
CA PRO A 91 -7.59 -14.94 -2.68
C PRO A 91 -6.96 -15.86 -3.74
N GLY A 92 -5.79 -16.42 -3.36
CA GLY A 92 -5.03 -17.37 -4.16
C GLY A 92 -3.67 -17.72 -3.51
N PRO A 93 -2.80 -18.47 -4.18
CA PRO A 93 -1.45 -18.73 -3.72
C PRO A 93 -0.69 -17.41 -3.54
N GLY A 94 -0.10 -17.20 -2.39
CA GLY A 94 0.65 -15.99 -2.10
C GLY A 94 1.94 -16.26 -1.34
N GLY A 95 2.89 -15.34 -1.50
CA GLY A 95 4.19 -15.39 -0.84
C GLY A 95 4.61 -14.02 -0.35
N TRP A 96 5.54 -14.02 0.54
CA TRP A 96 6.20 -12.83 1.07
C TRP A 96 7.72 -13.03 1.10
N GLY A 97 8.46 -11.95 0.98
CA GLY A 97 9.91 -11.91 1.08
C GLY A 97 10.39 -10.78 1.95
N ALA A 98 11.49 -10.97 2.64
CA ALA A 98 12.14 -9.94 3.42
C ALA A 98 13.67 -10.07 3.37
N VAL A 99 14.34 -8.92 3.33
CA VAL A 99 15.79 -8.77 3.46
C VAL A 99 16.08 -8.00 4.73
N LEU A 100 16.85 -8.59 5.62
CA LEU A 100 17.26 -8.02 6.89
C LEU A 100 18.74 -7.67 6.81
N ARG A 101 19.10 -6.44 7.20
CA ARG A 101 20.51 -5.99 7.34
C ARG A 101 20.75 -5.47 8.73
N TYR A 102 21.82 -5.93 9.34
CA TYR A 102 22.24 -5.49 10.68
C TYR A 102 23.75 -5.64 10.82
N ASN A 103 24.45 -4.54 11.14
CA ASN A 103 25.89 -4.51 11.37
C ASN A 103 26.73 -5.25 10.30
N GLY A 104 26.40 -5.04 9.03
CA GLY A 104 27.09 -5.69 7.90
C GLY A 104 26.68 -7.13 7.63
N HIS A 105 25.84 -7.73 8.46
CA HIS A 105 25.22 -9.02 8.20
C HIS A 105 23.94 -8.85 7.43
N GLU A 106 23.65 -9.80 6.54
CA GLU A 106 22.45 -9.81 5.73
C GLU A 106 21.79 -11.19 5.82
N LYS A 107 20.45 -11.19 5.86
CA LYS A 107 19.66 -12.42 5.84
C LYS A 107 18.40 -12.22 4.99
N GLU A 108 18.14 -13.18 4.13
CA GLU A 108 16.88 -13.29 3.40
C GLU A 108 15.98 -14.31 4.07
N ILE A 109 14.70 -13.98 4.14
CA ILE A 109 13.64 -14.89 4.57
C ILE A 109 12.44 -14.77 3.64
N SER A 110 11.72 -15.85 3.46
CA SER A 110 10.48 -15.88 2.68
C SER A 110 9.54 -16.96 3.18
N GLY A 111 8.29 -16.88 2.79
CA GLY A 111 7.28 -17.88 3.07
C GLY A 111 6.00 -17.58 2.31
N GLY A 112 4.98 -18.43 2.45
CA GLY A 112 3.74 -18.26 1.70
C GLY A 112 2.61 -19.13 2.22
N GLU A 113 1.45 -18.99 1.59
CA GLU A 113 0.21 -19.71 1.88
C GLU A 113 -0.50 -20.06 0.56
N ALA A 114 -1.14 -21.25 0.49
CA ALA A 114 -1.85 -21.73 -0.72
C ALA A 114 -3.11 -20.93 -1.02
N ASN A 115 -3.77 -20.38 0.00
CA ASN A 115 -5.01 -19.60 -0.15
C ASN A 115 -4.97 -18.39 0.77
N THR A 116 -4.56 -17.26 0.22
CA THR A 116 -4.33 -16.03 0.98
C THR A 116 -4.71 -14.79 0.15
N THR A 117 -4.46 -13.62 0.68
CA THR A 117 -4.66 -12.34 0.00
C THR A 117 -3.37 -11.52 0.03
N ASN A 118 -3.20 -10.60 -0.92
CA ASN A 118 -2.04 -9.73 -0.95
C ASN A 118 -1.81 -9.01 0.40
N ASN A 119 -2.87 -8.42 0.98
CA ASN A 119 -2.77 -7.73 2.27
C ASN A 119 -2.31 -8.65 3.41
N ARG A 120 -2.68 -9.93 3.41
CA ARG A 120 -2.18 -10.91 4.40
C ARG A 120 -0.71 -11.16 4.22
N MET A 121 -0.25 -11.30 2.99
CA MET A 121 1.18 -11.53 2.69
C MET A 121 2.02 -10.29 3.03
N GLU A 122 1.54 -9.08 2.74
CA GLU A 122 2.18 -7.84 3.15
C GLU A 122 2.34 -7.74 4.68
N LEU A 123 1.30 -8.07 5.44
CA LEU A 123 1.37 -8.14 6.91
C LEU A 123 2.33 -9.22 7.37
N SER A 124 2.28 -10.41 6.76
CA SER A 124 3.14 -11.55 7.10
C SER A 124 4.61 -11.24 6.86
N ALA A 125 4.94 -10.52 5.78
CA ALA A 125 6.29 -10.07 5.49
C ALA A 125 6.86 -9.21 6.65
N VAL A 126 6.12 -8.19 7.07
CA VAL A 126 6.56 -7.31 8.17
C VAL A 126 6.62 -8.05 9.50
N ILE A 127 5.61 -8.86 9.81
CA ILE A 127 5.56 -9.66 11.05
C ILE A 127 6.78 -10.57 11.15
N ASN A 128 7.08 -11.32 10.10
CA ASN A 128 8.18 -12.28 10.13
C ASN A 128 9.55 -11.58 10.11
N ALA A 129 9.68 -10.45 9.42
CA ALA A 129 10.90 -9.64 9.47
C ALA A 129 11.17 -9.10 10.88
N LEU A 130 10.19 -8.49 11.54
CA LEU A 130 10.32 -7.99 12.91
C LEU A 130 10.54 -9.12 13.93
N ALA A 131 9.90 -10.27 13.76
CA ALA A 131 10.08 -11.43 14.64
C ALA A 131 11.50 -12.03 14.59
N MET A 132 12.29 -11.71 13.58
CA MET A 132 13.71 -12.13 13.50
C MET A 132 14.63 -11.31 14.41
N LEU A 133 14.18 -10.14 14.88
CA LEU A 133 14.94 -9.28 15.77
C LEU A 133 14.87 -9.87 17.20
N LYS A 134 16.02 -10.20 17.75
CA LYS A 134 16.12 -10.94 19.03
C LYS A 134 15.98 -10.04 20.26
N GLU A 135 16.22 -8.75 20.11
CA GLU A 135 16.20 -7.76 21.16
C GLU A 135 15.61 -6.43 20.68
N PRO A 136 15.06 -5.58 21.56
CA PRO A 136 14.58 -4.27 21.18
C PRO A 136 15.67 -3.45 20.48
N CYS A 137 15.39 -2.95 19.29
CA CYS A 137 16.33 -2.17 18.49
C CYS A 137 15.64 -1.09 17.68
N LYS A 138 16.44 -0.13 17.21
CA LYS A 138 16.02 0.86 16.23
C LYS A 138 16.26 0.30 14.84
N VAL A 139 15.21 0.34 14.01
CA VAL A 139 15.26 -0.24 12.67
C VAL A 139 14.42 0.58 11.67
N THR A 140 14.93 0.74 10.46
CA THR A 140 14.18 1.32 9.35
C THR A 140 13.51 0.21 8.55
N LEU A 141 12.18 0.27 8.40
CA LEU A 141 11.37 -0.67 7.62
C LEU A 141 11.00 -0.04 6.28
N TYR A 142 11.46 -0.65 5.19
CA TYR A 142 11.10 -0.28 3.82
C TYR A 142 10.02 -1.22 3.29
N SER A 143 8.91 -0.65 2.80
CA SER A 143 7.83 -1.41 2.15
C SER A 143 7.12 -0.54 1.12
N ASP A 144 6.63 -1.15 0.04
CA ASP A 144 5.78 -0.51 -0.95
C ASP A 144 4.28 -0.66 -0.65
N SER A 145 3.93 -1.42 0.37
CA SER A 145 2.56 -1.56 0.85
C SER A 145 2.05 -0.26 1.49
N GLN A 146 1.27 0.51 0.76
CA GLN A 146 0.55 1.66 1.33
C GLN A 146 -0.42 1.25 2.44
N TYR A 147 -1.00 0.04 2.35
CA TYR A 147 -1.91 -0.48 3.36
C TYR A 147 -1.23 -0.60 4.72
N VAL A 148 -0.08 -1.24 4.78
CA VAL A 148 0.69 -1.44 6.02
C VAL A 148 1.30 -0.12 6.49
N CYS A 149 1.99 0.60 5.60
CA CYS A 149 2.66 1.85 5.95
C CYS A 149 1.70 2.90 6.51
N ASN A 150 0.54 3.11 5.86
CA ASN A 150 -0.43 4.09 6.33
C ASN A 150 -1.11 3.66 7.64
N ALA A 151 -1.44 2.38 7.79
CA ALA A 151 -2.10 1.90 9.00
C ALA A 151 -1.21 2.05 10.25
N LEU A 152 0.11 1.90 10.10
CA LEU A 152 1.07 2.12 11.18
C LEU A 152 1.38 3.60 11.39
N LYS A 153 1.80 4.34 10.34
CA LYS A 153 2.16 5.77 10.42
C LYS A 153 1.03 6.66 10.92
N LEU A 154 -0.20 6.43 10.40
CA LEU A 154 -1.37 7.22 10.78
C LEU A 154 -2.08 6.67 12.03
N GLY A 155 -1.57 5.59 12.60
CA GLY A 155 -2.09 4.98 13.81
C GLY A 155 -3.46 4.31 13.63
N TRP A 156 -3.86 3.97 12.39
CA TRP A 156 -5.16 3.32 12.14
C TRP A 156 -5.25 1.96 12.82
N ALA A 157 -4.21 1.15 12.72
CA ALA A 157 -4.20 -0.18 13.34
C ALA A 157 -4.38 -0.11 14.86
N LYS A 158 -3.70 0.83 15.55
CA LYS A 158 -3.88 1.07 17.00
C LYS A 158 -5.31 1.52 17.34
N LYS A 159 -5.89 2.39 16.50
CA LYS A 159 -7.30 2.84 16.65
C LYS A 159 -8.29 1.69 16.47
N TRP A 160 -8.06 0.81 15.49
CA TRP A 160 -8.90 -0.37 15.29
C TRP A 160 -8.82 -1.32 16.48
N LYS A 161 -7.61 -1.60 16.98
CA LYS A 161 -7.41 -2.43 18.19
C LYS A 161 -8.14 -1.85 19.40
N ALA A 162 -7.99 -0.55 19.67
CA ALA A 162 -8.67 0.14 20.77
C ALA A 162 -10.22 0.14 20.63
N ASN A 163 -10.73 -0.01 19.41
CA ASN A 163 -12.16 -0.06 19.11
C ASN A 163 -12.62 -1.49 18.75
N ASN A 164 -12.11 -2.51 19.44
CA ASN A 164 -12.44 -3.93 19.22
C ASN A 164 -12.36 -4.35 17.74
N TRP A 165 -11.34 -3.87 17.04
CA TRP A 165 -11.10 -4.09 15.60
C TRP A 165 -12.19 -3.54 14.67
N MET A 166 -12.97 -2.59 15.15
CA MET A 166 -13.93 -1.90 14.30
C MET A 166 -13.25 -0.76 13.55
N ARG A 167 -13.29 -0.81 12.22
CA ARG A 167 -12.78 0.22 11.33
C ARG A 167 -13.72 1.44 11.28
N ASN A 168 -15.02 1.17 11.38
CA ASN A 168 -16.10 2.16 11.52
C ASN A 168 -17.28 1.51 12.26
N LYS A 169 -18.42 2.22 12.39
CA LYS A 169 -19.61 1.74 13.12
C LYS A 169 -20.21 0.43 12.58
N LYS A 170 -19.88 0.01 11.35
CA LYS A 170 -20.50 -1.12 10.67
C LYS A 170 -19.52 -2.22 10.26
N GLU A 171 -18.24 -1.90 10.13
CA GLU A 171 -17.25 -2.79 9.52
C GLU A 171 -16.08 -3.05 10.44
N LYS A 172 -15.69 -4.31 10.52
CA LYS A 172 -14.43 -4.72 11.17
C LYS A 172 -13.23 -4.47 10.25
N ALA A 173 -12.08 -4.24 10.85
CA ALA A 173 -10.82 -4.30 10.14
C ALA A 173 -10.57 -5.72 9.64
N LEU A 174 -10.00 -5.84 8.45
CA LEU A 174 -9.58 -7.14 7.92
C LEU A 174 -8.28 -7.57 8.62
N ASN A 175 -8.11 -8.90 8.78
CA ASN A 175 -6.92 -9.54 9.35
C ASN A 175 -6.57 -9.04 10.78
N PRO A 176 -7.52 -8.93 11.71
CA PRO A 176 -7.27 -8.40 13.03
C PRO A 176 -6.20 -9.18 13.80
N GLU A 177 -6.12 -10.49 13.60
CA GLU A 177 -5.12 -11.38 14.21
C GLU A 177 -3.69 -11.05 13.75
N LEU A 178 -3.51 -10.72 12.47
CA LEU A 178 -2.20 -10.32 11.95
C LEU A 178 -1.83 -8.92 12.43
N TRP A 179 -2.79 -7.99 12.45
CA TRP A 179 -2.57 -6.66 13.00
C TRP A 179 -2.21 -6.69 14.48
N ASP A 180 -2.84 -7.55 15.28
CA ASP A 180 -2.54 -7.69 16.70
C ASP A 180 -1.10 -8.16 16.91
N ARG A 181 -0.70 -9.19 16.18
CA ARG A 181 0.68 -9.70 16.21
C ARG A 181 1.69 -8.65 15.73
N LEU A 182 1.37 -7.95 14.63
CA LEU A 182 2.23 -6.89 14.11
C LEU A 182 2.41 -5.75 15.11
N LEU A 183 1.35 -5.27 15.73
CA LEU A 183 1.41 -4.18 16.71
C LEU A 183 2.23 -4.57 17.94
N THR A 184 2.13 -5.82 18.37
CA THR A 184 2.94 -6.33 19.50
C THR A 184 4.43 -6.27 19.17
N LEU A 185 4.84 -6.72 17.99
CA LEU A 185 6.23 -6.65 17.54
C LEU A 185 6.67 -5.19 17.29
N TYR A 186 5.82 -4.40 16.65
CA TYR A 186 6.09 -3.00 16.35
C TYR A 186 6.33 -2.17 17.60
N ASP A 187 5.57 -2.41 18.68
CA ASP A 187 5.72 -1.70 19.95
C ASP A 187 6.93 -2.19 20.77
N THR A 188 7.53 -3.33 20.40
CA THR A 188 8.76 -3.84 21.02
C THR A 188 10.01 -3.12 20.51
N HIS A 189 9.96 -2.59 19.27
CA HIS A 189 11.09 -1.96 18.59
C HIS A 189 10.81 -0.48 18.31
N GLU A 190 11.85 0.31 18.07
CA GLU A 190 11.74 1.66 17.51
C GLU A 190 11.79 1.56 15.98
N VAL A 191 10.60 1.49 15.35
CA VAL A 191 10.51 1.25 13.90
C VAL A 191 10.21 2.56 13.17
N GLU A 192 11.15 3.01 12.32
CA GLU A 192 10.90 4.04 11.33
C GLU A 192 10.40 3.40 10.04
N ILE A 193 9.19 3.80 9.58
CA ILE A 193 8.61 3.25 8.36
C ILE A 193 8.89 4.17 7.18
N VAL A 194 9.45 3.62 6.12
CA VAL A 194 9.69 4.31 4.85
C VAL A 194 8.88 3.61 3.76
N TRP A 195 7.91 4.33 3.20
CA TRP A 195 7.23 3.84 2.01
C TRP A 195 8.11 4.06 0.78
N VAL A 196 8.27 3.03 -0.03
CA VAL A 196 8.96 3.06 -1.31
C VAL A 196 7.97 2.79 -2.44
N LYS A 197 8.28 3.23 -3.65
CA LYS A 197 7.44 2.92 -4.81
C LYS A 197 7.81 1.54 -5.32
N GLY A 198 6.85 0.63 -5.39
CA GLY A 198 7.04 -0.70 -5.96
C GLY A 198 7.47 -0.63 -7.42
N HIS A 199 8.32 -1.58 -7.83
CA HIS A 199 8.87 -1.73 -9.19
C HIS A 199 9.54 -0.45 -9.74
N ALA A 200 10.16 0.34 -8.88
CA ALA A 200 10.83 1.59 -9.23
C ALA A 200 12.37 1.45 -9.31
N GLY A 201 12.88 0.24 -9.46
CA GLY A 201 14.31 -0.03 -9.56
C GLY A 201 15.05 -0.03 -8.22
N HIS A 202 14.35 -0.15 -7.10
CA HIS A 202 14.96 -0.28 -5.78
C HIS A 202 15.49 -1.70 -5.57
N PRO A 203 16.82 -1.93 -5.50
CA PRO A 203 17.39 -3.28 -5.52
C PRO A 203 16.85 -4.21 -4.46
N GLU A 204 16.63 -3.70 -3.24
CA GLU A 204 16.13 -4.49 -2.11
C GLU A 204 14.65 -4.81 -2.23
N ASN A 205 13.82 -3.87 -2.73
CA ASN A 205 12.41 -4.14 -2.97
C ASN A 205 12.24 -5.18 -4.08
N GLU A 206 12.98 -5.04 -5.20
CA GLU A 206 12.97 -6.04 -6.27
C GLU A 206 13.49 -7.41 -5.82
N ARG A 207 14.41 -7.41 -4.85
CA ARG A 207 14.91 -8.63 -4.23
C ARG A 207 13.84 -9.29 -3.36
N CYS A 208 13.11 -8.52 -2.55
CA CYS A 208 11.97 -9.00 -1.78
C CYS A 208 10.83 -9.49 -2.68
N ASP A 209 10.54 -8.80 -3.79
CA ASP A 209 9.55 -9.24 -4.78
C ASP A 209 9.92 -10.62 -5.36
N ARG A 210 11.20 -10.80 -5.79
CA ARG A 210 11.65 -12.11 -6.28
C ARG A 210 11.49 -13.23 -5.25
N LEU A 211 11.79 -12.96 -3.97
CA LEU A 211 11.60 -13.91 -2.88
C LEU A 211 10.10 -14.23 -2.68
N ALA A 212 9.25 -13.21 -2.69
CA ALA A 212 7.80 -13.34 -2.55
C ALA A 212 7.18 -14.15 -3.69
N VAL A 213 7.55 -13.84 -4.94
CA VAL A 213 7.08 -14.58 -6.14
C VAL A 213 7.56 -16.02 -6.11
N ALA A 214 8.82 -16.28 -5.74
CA ALA A 214 9.36 -17.63 -5.63
C ALA A 214 8.66 -18.43 -4.53
N ALA A 215 8.35 -17.81 -3.40
CA ALA A 215 7.60 -18.43 -2.32
C ALA A 215 6.16 -18.75 -2.74
N ALA A 216 5.45 -17.80 -3.39
CA ALA A 216 4.08 -18.01 -3.87
C ALA A 216 3.96 -19.22 -4.83
N LYS A 217 4.96 -19.42 -5.71
CA LYS A 217 5.01 -20.56 -6.65
C LYS A 217 5.08 -21.94 -5.98
N GLN A 218 5.56 -22.01 -4.74
CA GLN A 218 5.62 -23.29 -4.00
C GLN A 218 4.23 -23.75 -3.52
N PHE A 219 3.25 -22.86 -3.56
CA PHE A 219 1.86 -23.09 -3.12
C PHE A 219 0.85 -23.03 -4.28
N ALA A 220 1.31 -22.86 -5.52
CA ALA A 220 0.49 -22.76 -6.73
C ALA A 220 0.10 -24.13 -7.29
#